data_e37a2c95e1c55a61eaa2a8108326bbfd
#
_entry.id   e37a2c95e1c55a61eaa2a8108326bbfd
#
_cell.length_a   1.000
_cell.length_b   1.000
_cell.length_c   1.000
_cell.angle_alpha   90.00
_cell.angle_beta   90.00
_cell.angle_gamma   90.00
#
_symmetry.space_group_name_H-M   'P 1'
#
loop_
_entity.id
_entity.type
_entity.pdbx_description
1 polymer ?
#
loop_
_entity_poly.entity_id
_entity_poly.type
_entity_poly.pdbx_seq_one_letter_code
_entity_poly.pdbx_strand_id
1 'polypeptide(L)'
;MRKYRKYQEYLIESLKDPEEASAYLKASLDEAVETNEFSIFQLALRNVVEAQGGISEISVKMDVGRESFYKSLSHKGKPRFSTIMQALKSCGVEMDFHPVHG
;
A
#
# COMPACT_ATOMS: atom_id res chain seq x y z
N MET A 1 -21.60 -5.86 -8.14
CA MET A 1 -20.51 -6.82 -7.98
C MET A 1 -19.56 -6.86 -9.15
N ARG A 2 -20.06 -7.04 -10.38
CA ARG A 2 -19.21 -7.02 -11.56
C ARG A 2 -18.46 -5.70 -11.74
N LYS A 3 -19.13 -4.58 -11.50
CA LYS A 3 -18.50 -3.25 -11.63
C LYS A 3 -17.38 -3.07 -10.63
N TYR A 4 -17.57 -3.54 -9.41
CA TYR A 4 -16.55 -3.45 -8.38
C TYR A 4 -15.32 -4.29 -8.73
N ARG A 5 -15.53 -5.52 -9.21
CA ARG A 5 -14.43 -6.39 -9.62
C ARG A 5 -13.62 -5.78 -10.77
N LYS A 6 -14.30 -5.25 -11.78
CA LYS A 6 -13.63 -4.62 -12.91
C LYS A 6 -12.82 -3.42 -12.48
N TYR A 7 -13.39 -2.62 -11.57
CA TYR A 7 -12.68 -1.48 -11.03
C TYR A 7 -11.43 -1.92 -10.27
N GLN A 8 -11.58 -2.93 -9.41
CA GLN A 8 -10.45 -3.43 -8.63
C GLN A 8 -9.37 -4.02 -9.53
N GLU A 9 -9.74 -4.79 -10.52
CA GLU A 9 -8.78 -5.35 -11.47
C GLU A 9 -8.06 -4.25 -12.23
N TYR A 10 -8.79 -3.23 -12.67
CA TYR A 10 -8.22 -2.09 -13.37
C TYR A 10 -7.25 -1.34 -12.47
N LEU A 11 -7.64 -1.12 -11.23
CA LEU A 11 -6.80 -0.43 -10.26
C LEU A 11 -5.48 -1.20 -10.05
N ILE A 12 -5.57 -2.50 -9.77
CA ILE A 12 -4.38 -3.33 -9.54
C ILE A 12 -3.49 -3.31 -10.79
N GLU A 13 -4.07 -3.40 -11.98
CA GLU A 13 -3.29 -3.34 -13.21
C GLU A 13 -2.57 -2.00 -13.34
N SER A 14 -3.24 -0.89 -13.05
CA SER A 14 -2.63 0.44 -13.14
C SER A 14 -1.50 0.61 -12.13
N LEU A 15 -1.62 0.00 -10.96
CA LEU A 15 -0.64 0.12 -9.88
C LEU A 15 0.63 -0.70 -10.12
N LYS A 16 0.69 -1.46 -11.20
CA LYS A 16 1.92 -2.12 -11.62
C LYS A 16 2.95 -1.12 -12.10
N ASP A 17 2.49 0.04 -12.56
CA ASP A 17 3.36 1.15 -12.92
C ASP A 17 3.81 1.85 -11.63
N PRO A 18 5.13 1.92 -11.36
CA PRO A 18 5.63 2.53 -10.13
C PRO A 18 5.21 3.98 -9.93
N GLU A 19 5.09 4.75 -11.01
CA GLU A 19 4.66 6.14 -10.92
C GLU A 19 3.20 6.23 -10.49
N GLU A 20 2.35 5.37 -11.04
CA GLU A 20 0.95 5.31 -10.66
C GLU A 20 0.82 4.85 -9.20
N ALA A 21 1.61 3.87 -8.79
CA ALA A 21 1.61 3.40 -7.41
C ALA A 21 2.00 4.52 -6.44
N SER A 22 3.04 5.28 -6.78
CA SER A 22 3.49 6.40 -5.95
C SER A 22 2.42 7.47 -5.81
N ALA A 23 1.80 7.86 -6.93
CA ALA A 23 0.75 8.87 -6.91
C ALA A 23 -0.46 8.41 -6.09
N TYR A 24 -0.82 7.16 -6.24
CA TYR A 24 -1.95 6.57 -5.52
C TYR A 24 -1.70 6.55 -4.00
N LEU A 25 -0.49 6.13 -3.61
CA LEU A 25 -0.11 6.11 -2.20
C LEU A 25 -0.06 7.52 -1.60
N LYS A 26 0.46 8.47 -2.36
CA LYS A 26 0.53 9.87 -1.92
C LYS A 26 -0.88 10.42 -1.67
N ALA A 27 -1.79 10.23 -2.62
CA ALA A 27 -3.17 10.70 -2.49
C ALA A 27 -3.86 10.04 -1.29
N SER A 28 -3.64 8.73 -1.11
CA SER A 28 -4.25 7.98 -0.01
C SER A 28 -3.69 8.43 1.34
N LEU A 29 -2.40 8.73 1.40
CA LEU A 29 -1.78 9.21 2.63
C LEU A 29 -2.31 10.60 2.99
N ASP A 30 -2.42 11.50 2.02
CA ASP A 30 -2.96 12.84 2.23
C ASP A 30 -4.38 12.75 2.79
N GLU A 31 -5.21 11.89 2.21
CA GLU A 31 -6.57 11.69 2.68
C GLU A 31 -6.60 11.09 4.08
N ALA A 32 -5.76 10.10 4.35
CA ALA A 32 -5.68 9.47 5.66
C ALA A 32 -5.32 10.48 6.75
N VAL A 33 -4.37 11.36 6.46
CA VAL A 33 -3.94 12.41 7.39
C VAL A 33 -5.06 13.43 7.59
N GLU A 34 -5.69 13.87 6.50
CA GLU A 34 -6.75 14.86 6.57
C GLU A 34 -7.96 14.38 7.36
N THR A 35 -8.34 13.11 7.15
CA THR A 35 -9.52 12.55 7.81
C THR A 35 -9.19 11.84 9.12
N ASN A 36 -7.92 11.70 9.44
CA ASN A 36 -7.44 10.95 10.60
C ASN A 36 -7.88 9.48 10.55
N GLU A 37 -7.95 8.92 9.34
CA GLU A 37 -8.34 7.52 9.12
C GLU A 37 -7.20 6.76 8.46
N PHE A 38 -6.34 6.16 9.28
CA PHE A 38 -5.17 5.45 8.78
C PHE A 38 -5.53 4.27 7.87
N SER A 39 -6.70 3.68 8.06
CA SER A 39 -7.15 2.54 7.25
C SER A 39 -7.18 2.86 5.75
N ILE A 40 -7.35 4.12 5.37
CA ILE A 40 -7.34 4.55 3.97
C ILE A 40 -5.98 4.26 3.35
N PHE A 41 -4.91 4.64 4.03
CA PHE A 41 -3.56 4.37 3.56
C PHE A 41 -3.23 2.87 3.61
N GLN A 42 -3.68 2.18 4.64
CA GLN A 42 -3.47 0.75 4.79
C GLN A 42 -4.05 -0.04 3.62
N LEU A 43 -5.27 0.30 3.21
CA LEU A 43 -5.89 -0.31 2.05
C LEU A 43 -5.12 -0.01 0.77
N ALA A 44 -4.68 1.23 0.63
CA ALA A 44 -3.89 1.63 -0.54
C ALA A 44 -2.59 0.84 -0.62
N LEU A 45 -1.90 0.68 0.50
CA LEU A 45 -0.67 -0.10 0.57
C LEU A 45 -0.92 -1.55 0.18
N ARG A 46 -2.01 -2.12 0.67
CA ARG A 46 -2.39 -3.48 0.31
C ARG A 46 -2.60 -3.64 -1.20
N ASN A 47 -3.25 -2.68 -1.83
CA ASN A 47 -3.46 -2.70 -3.28
C ASN A 47 -2.14 -2.63 -4.04
N VAL A 48 -1.21 -1.79 -3.57
CA VAL A 48 0.11 -1.68 -4.21
C VAL A 48 0.90 -2.98 -4.04
N VAL A 49 0.88 -3.59 -2.86
CA VAL A 49 1.52 -4.88 -2.62
C VAL A 49 0.97 -5.93 -3.59
N GLU A 50 -0.35 -5.97 -3.75
CA GLU A 50 -1.00 -6.89 -4.67
C GLU A 50 -0.52 -6.69 -6.10
N ALA A 51 -0.41 -5.43 -6.53
CA ALA A 51 0.03 -5.09 -7.89
C ALA A 51 1.50 -5.39 -8.13
N GLN A 52 2.34 -5.28 -7.11
CA GLN A 52 3.79 -5.38 -7.24
C GLN A 52 4.32 -6.80 -6.98
N GLY A 53 3.45 -7.79 -7.03
CA GLY A 53 3.87 -9.19 -6.91
C GLY A 53 3.04 -10.00 -5.93
N GLY A 54 2.26 -9.35 -5.09
CA GLY A 54 1.40 -10.04 -4.13
C GLY A 54 2.05 -10.25 -2.78
N ILE A 55 1.24 -10.64 -1.82
CA ILE A 55 1.67 -10.85 -0.44
C ILE A 55 2.83 -11.84 -0.34
N SER A 56 2.76 -12.95 -1.08
CA SER A 56 3.79 -13.99 -1.01
C SER A 56 5.14 -13.47 -1.46
N GLU A 57 5.19 -12.84 -2.63
CA GLU A 57 6.44 -12.34 -3.19
C GLU A 57 7.03 -11.22 -2.35
N ILE A 58 6.18 -10.27 -1.93
CA ILE A 58 6.66 -9.13 -1.14
C ILE A 58 7.13 -9.59 0.24
N SER A 59 6.44 -10.55 0.87
CA SER A 59 6.87 -11.07 2.17
C SER A 59 8.25 -11.72 2.10
N VAL A 60 8.55 -12.41 0.99
CA VAL A 60 9.88 -12.98 0.77
C VAL A 60 10.93 -11.87 0.67
N LYS A 61 10.65 -10.82 -0.08
CA LYS A 61 11.56 -9.68 -0.21
C LYS A 61 11.80 -8.99 1.13
N MET A 62 10.79 -8.95 1.98
CA MET A 62 10.88 -8.34 3.31
C MET A 62 11.51 -9.25 4.34
N ASP A 63 11.67 -10.53 4.01
CA ASP A 63 12.14 -11.55 4.95
C ASP A 63 11.24 -11.65 6.18
N VAL A 64 9.92 -11.71 5.95
CA VAL A 64 8.91 -11.85 7.00
C VAL A 64 7.97 -13.00 6.64
N GLY A 65 7.23 -13.49 7.64
CA GLY A 65 6.23 -14.52 7.43
C GLY A 65 5.07 -14.01 6.58
N ARG A 66 4.67 -14.80 5.60
CA ARG A 66 3.57 -14.44 4.70
C ARG A 66 2.27 -14.17 5.46
N GLU A 67 1.93 -15.06 6.39
CA GLU A 67 0.68 -14.95 7.14
C GLU A 67 0.68 -13.73 8.06
N SER A 68 1.80 -13.48 8.73
CA SER A 68 1.98 -12.32 9.59
C SER A 68 1.80 -11.02 8.80
N PHE A 69 2.43 -10.96 7.64
CA PHE A 69 2.33 -9.79 6.77
C PHE A 69 0.90 -9.59 6.28
N TYR A 70 0.26 -10.66 5.82
CA TYR A 70 -1.13 -10.61 5.37
C TYR A 70 -2.04 -10.06 6.46
N LYS A 71 -1.91 -10.58 7.67
CA LYS A 71 -2.73 -10.13 8.80
C LYS A 71 -2.51 -8.66 9.13
N SER A 72 -1.26 -8.20 9.05
CA SER A 72 -0.95 -6.80 9.36
C SER A 72 -1.59 -5.83 8.38
N LEU A 73 -1.79 -6.25 7.14
CA LEU A 73 -2.41 -5.42 6.10
C LEU A 73 -3.91 -5.66 5.97
N SER A 74 -4.48 -6.58 6.75
CA SER A 74 -5.92 -6.85 6.71
C SER A 74 -6.68 -5.71 7.36
N HIS A 75 -8.01 -5.69 7.13
CA HIS A 75 -8.89 -4.64 7.64
C HIS A 75 -8.72 -4.38 9.15
N LYS A 76 -8.51 -5.43 9.92
CA LYS A 76 -8.36 -5.32 11.38
C LYS A 76 -6.91 -5.24 11.82
N GLY A 77 -5.98 -5.33 10.89
CA GLY A 77 -4.57 -5.28 11.21
C GLY A 77 -4.10 -3.88 11.52
N LYS A 78 -3.01 -3.81 12.28
CA LYS A 78 -2.35 -2.54 12.59
C LYS A 78 -0.86 -2.72 12.33
N PRO A 79 -0.40 -2.49 11.10
CA PRO A 79 1.00 -2.70 10.77
C PRO A 79 1.88 -1.71 11.51
N ARG A 80 3.04 -2.19 11.92
CA ARG A 80 4.05 -1.31 12.51
C ARG A 80 4.60 -0.40 11.42
N PHE A 81 5.08 0.76 11.81
CA PHE A 81 5.69 1.69 10.86
C PHE A 81 6.86 1.04 10.13
N SER A 82 7.66 0.23 10.83
CA SER A 82 8.77 -0.51 10.20
C SER A 82 8.28 -1.46 9.11
N THR A 83 7.15 -2.11 9.33
CA THR A 83 6.55 -2.99 8.32
C THR A 83 6.11 -2.19 7.10
N ILE A 84 5.50 -1.03 7.33
CA ILE A 84 5.07 -0.14 6.24
C ILE A 84 6.27 0.29 5.41
N MET A 85 7.34 0.73 6.06
CA MET A 85 8.55 1.17 5.36
C MET A 85 9.17 0.05 4.53
N GLN A 86 9.26 -1.16 5.11
CA GLN A 86 9.82 -2.29 4.40
C GLN A 86 8.95 -2.72 3.23
N ALA A 87 7.64 -2.68 3.39
CA ALA A 87 6.71 -3.01 2.32
C ALA A 87 6.84 -2.01 1.16
N LEU A 88 6.90 -0.73 1.46
CA LEU A 88 7.08 0.31 0.45
C LEU A 88 8.38 0.11 -0.32
N LYS A 89 9.47 -0.09 0.41
CA LYS A 89 10.77 -0.35 -0.20
C LYS A 89 10.73 -1.57 -1.12
N SER A 90 10.11 -2.65 -0.65
CA SER A 90 10.01 -3.89 -1.42
C SER A 90 9.13 -3.72 -2.66
N CYS A 91 8.21 -2.76 -2.64
CA CYS A 91 7.38 -2.43 -3.80
C CYS A 91 8.02 -1.39 -4.72
N GLY A 92 9.25 -0.96 -4.42
CA GLY A 92 9.95 0.00 -5.25
C GLY A 92 9.52 1.44 -5.04
N VAL A 93 8.94 1.74 -3.88
CA VAL A 93 8.45 3.09 -3.56
C VAL A 93 9.29 3.67 -2.44
N GLU A 94 9.71 4.92 -2.62
CA GLU A 94 10.49 5.64 -1.62
C GLU A 94 9.61 6.64 -0.88
N MET A 95 9.77 6.69 0.44
CA MET A 95 9.07 7.64 1.28
C MET A 95 9.91 8.93 1.39
N ASP A 96 9.26 10.07 1.26
CA ASP A 96 9.97 11.35 1.31
C ASP A 96 9.16 12.39 2.08
N PHE A 97 9.83 13.43 2.52
CA PHE A 97 9.23 14.48 3.35
C PHE A 97 9.47 15.84 2.74
N HIS A 98 8.47 16.69 2.77
CA HIS A 98 8.57 18.05 2.26
C HIS A 98 8.06 19.01 3.33
N PRO A 99 8.72 20.19 3.49
CA PRO A 99 8.19 21.17 4.41
C PRO A 99 6.85 21.71 3.93
N VAL A 100 6.02 22.07 4.87
CA VAL A 100 4.75 22.70 4.54
C VAL A 100 5.02 24.16 4.22
N HIS A 101 4.55 24.60 3.07
CA HIS A 101 4.68 26.00 2.65
C HIS A 101 3.41 26.72 3.10
N GLY A 102 3.60 27.68 3.98
CA GLY A 102 2.44 28.28 4.42
C GLY A 102 2.37 29.59 4.89
#